data_0a142bc880e6f0e4f454d50275403ab9
#
_entry.id   0a142bc880e6f0e4f454d50275403ab9
#
_cell.length_a   1.000
_cell.length_b   1.000
_cell.length_c   1.000
_cell.angle_alpha   90.00
_cell.angle_beta   90.00
_cell.angle_gamma   90.00
#
_symmetry.space_group_name_H-M   'P 1'
#
loop_
_entity.id
_entity.type
_entity.pdbx_description
1 polymer ?
#
loop_
_entity_poly.entity_id
_entity_poly.type
_entity_poly.pdbx_seq_one_letter_code
_entity_poly.pdbx_strand_id
1 'polypeptide(L)'
;MKNIFFILIFVVSAVHVYAQELPATPSEQTVDSSFEQSERTASDVTEQTVQPKKEDAEFKYKIEKIYPEPKRPSVKSESFLAQADESDSYVKECSDTFRYGLEEDIATLLDELTKNDDLRFVDPIYDLFQSTKSPSIRNKILAYFTKLKDPCLADYAVAVINDPYDEKKDTVDACFKYVAAAGCTEAVPGLVDLVDKEEERYFNGALSALGDLGGREEALFLSSYIDRDDLTVAQRQSLMRVLGKIKAVETWDKLSEIAQDEDENSFVRMYAAEAIGAMEKSESEDILLDLFESDDPNFRVYVLKGMSYFHDSKADALVMQALRDSQYKVRLEAVESAGKRDMKEAVPYLIYRCRDKNEQKAVKDKCYKEIARLNTKEGNEYLVEVLKDKKIGDTTKVTVAANLLEFNHAGTDAVIELARESLKSDVTKKLRYALGKEFAKYGRPEFEEICSEYIASEDVATQGTGLDIWAKGRYEGNRASVELIAADAEEKEEPSAENKKTYQFGVKKKNANAKKAKRILEQSAFKPVDAVSHADENISAGSKTSSDVNAAPATEKETAPADNAVSADNSVSVDNVASESETSAAVESGSVVEQASETETVFASEAAK
;
A
#
# COMPACT_ATOMS: atom_id res chain seq x y z
N MET A 1 -15.78 62.61 -10.12
CA MET A 1 -16.85 63.47 -9.49
C MET A 1 -17.75 62.56 -8.68
N LYS A 2 -17.84 62.90 -7.41
CA LYS A 2 -18.87 62.54 -6.40
C LYS A 2 -18.93 61.08 -5.99
N ASN A 3 -18.40 60.76 -4.83
CA ASN A 3 -18.99 60.88 -3.46
C ASN A 3 -20.11 59.88 -3.28
N ILE A 4 -20.13 59.03 -2.24
CA ILE A 4 -20.38 59.30 -0.81
C ILE A 4 -20.31 57.92 -0.12
N PHE A 5 -19.49 57.62 0.85
CA PHE A 5 -19.57 57.88 2.30
C PHE A 5 -20.67 57.07 3.05
N PHE A 6 -20.18 56.34 4.07
CA PHE A 6 -20.78 55.94 5.36
C PHE A 6 -21.91 54.87 5.33
N ILE A 7 -21.76 53.81 6.13
CA ILE A 7 -22.15 53.79 7.54
C ILE A 7 -21.45 52.65 8.29
N LEU A 8 -20.72 53.05 9.33
CA LEU A 8 -20.26 52.23 10.45
C LEU A 8 -21.44 52.13 11.43
N ILE A 9 -21.90 50.97 11.79
CA ILE A 9 -22.79 50.78 12.94
C ILE A 9 -22.13 49.83 13.94
N PHE A 10 -21.69 50.42 15.04
CA PHE A 10 -21.43 49.79 16.32
C PHE A 10 -22.75 49.27 16.90
N VAL A 11 -22.76 47.99 17.30
CA VAL A 11 -23.69 47.53 18.33
C VAL A 11 -22.86 46.86 19.43
N VAL A 12 -22.64 47.65 20.48
CA VAL A 12 -22.29 47.19 21.81
C VAL A 12 -23.61 46.96 22.56
N SER A 13 -23.82 45.76 23.10
CA SER A 13 -24.72 45.48 24.24
C SER A 13 -24.52 44.02 24.60
N ALA A 14 -24.12 43.73 25.65
CA ALA A 14 -24.42 43.78 27.06
C ALA A 14 -24.18 42.37 27.61
N VAL A 15 -23.11 42.27 28.38
CA VAL A 15 -22.78 41.18 29.30
C VAL A 15 -23.90 41.14 30.37
N HIS A 16 -24.57 40.01 30.50
CA HIS A 16 -25.33 39.66 31.71
C HIS A 16 -24.61 38.55 32.45
N VAL A 17 -24.02 38.96 33.57
CA VAL A 17 -23.46 38.13 34.61
C VAL A 17 -24.61 37.39 35.31
N TYR A 18 -24.55 36.08 35.33
CA TYR A 18 -25.20 35.25 36.34
C TYR A 18 -24.14 34.56 37.16
N ALA A 19 -23.89 35.14 38.35
CA ALA A 19 -23.20 34.46 39.45
C ALA A 19 -24.17 33.50 40.11
N GLN A 20 -23.84 32.23 40.20
CA GLN A 20 -24.43 31.33 41.18
C GLN A 20 -23.31 30.74 42.05
N GLU A 21 -23.62 30.83 43.32
CA GLU A 21 -22.78 30.65 44.53
C GLU A 21 -22.25 29.21 44.65
N LEU A 22 -20.97 29.14 45.05
CA LEU A 22 -20.31 27.96 45.60
C LEU A 22 -20.66 27.84 47.08
N PRO A 23 -20.93 26.65 47.65
CA PRO A 23 -21.00 26.46 49.09
C PRO A 23 -19.62 26.26 49.69
N ALA A 24 -19.49 26.83 50.89
CA ALA A 24 -18.32 26.99 51.70
C ALA A 24 -17.68 25.69 52.19
N THR A 25 -16.34 25.73 52.31
CA THR A 25 -15.49 24.81 53.02
C THR A 25 -15.72 24.90 54.54
N PRO A 26 -15.61 23.80 55.30
CA PRO A 26 -15.44 23.86 56.74
C PRO A 26 -13.97 23.90 57.15
N SER A 27 -13.78 24.76 58.13
CA SER A 27 -12.63 25.19 58.88
C SER A 27 -11.74 24.11 59.52
N GLU A 28 -10.48 24.55 59.63
CA GLU A 28 -9.42 24.14 60.52
C GLU A 28 -9.83 23.56 61.89
N GLN A 29 -9.21 22.48 62.28
CA GLN A 29 -8.95 22.14 63.70
C GLN A 29 -7.48 21.90 63.92
N THR A 30 -6.90 22.85 64.66
CA THR A 30 -5.65 22.78 65.39
C THR A 30 -5.73 21.78 66.52
N VAL A 31 -4.72 20.90 66.65
CA VAL A 31 -4.33 20.27 67.90
C VAL A 31 -2.82 20.14 67.95
N ASP A 32 -2.33 20.80 68.79
CA ASP A 32 -1.31 21.05 69.80
C ASP A 32 -0.16 20.04 69.95
N SER A 33 0.95 20.67 70.23
CA SER A 33 2.30 20.22 70.51
C SER A 33 2.45 19.20 71.64
N SER A 34 3.46 18.31 71.50
CA SER A 34 4.40 18.02 72.61
C SER A 34 5.69 17.37 72.07
N PHE A 35 6.73 18.13 72.11
CA PHE A 35 8.03 17.94 72.66
C PHE A 35 8.44 16.50 73.02
N GLU A 36 9.57 16.05 72.39
CA GLU A 36 10.71 15.53 73.12
C GLU A 36 11.98 15.55 72.26
N GLN A 37 12.95 16.35 72.71
CA GLN A 37 14.34 16.35 72.27
C GLN A 37 15.02 15.08 72.73
N SER A 38 15.78 14.44 71.89
CA SER A 38 16.88 13.58 72.30
C SER A 38 18.08 13.88 71.40
N GLU A 39 18.98 14.67 71.92
CA GLU A 39 20.36 14.82 71.48
C GLU A 39 21.07 13.47 71.50
N ARG A 40 21.69 13.04 70.42
CA ARG A 40 22.90 12.21 70.42
C ARG A 40 23.74 12.45 69.16
N THR A 41 24.83 13.15 69.37
CA THR A 41 26.23 12.96 68.93
C THR A 41 26.48 12.67 67.45
N ALA A 42 27.10 13.70 66.88
CA ALA A 42 27.87 13.63 65.63
C ALA A 42 29.04 12.64 65.78
N SER A 43 29.14 11.68 64.85
CA SER A 43 30.42 11.11 64.44
C SER A 43 30.25 10.38 63.07
N ASP A 44 31.14 10.71 62.18
CA ASP A 44 31.52 9.95 60.98
C ASP A 44 30.44 9.72 59.85
N VAL A 45 30.23 10.74 59.06
CA VAL A 45 29.83 10.54 57.64
C VAL A 45 31.11 10.51 56.81
N THR A 46 31.63 9.31 56.59
CA THR A 46 32.60 9.03 55.55
C THR A 46 31.96 9.42 54.19
N GLU A 47 32.58 10.36 53.50
CA GLU A 47 32.35 10.62 52.10
C GLU A 47 32.50 9.31 51.34
N GLN A 48 31.37 8.67 50.99
CA GLN A 48 31.34 7.71 49.91
C GLN A 48 31.43 8.50 48.62
N THR A 49 32.63 8.60 48.09
CA THR A 49 32.92 8.91 46.72
C THR A 49 32.02 7.99 45.87
N VAL A 50 31.02 8.60 45.22
CA VAL A 50 30.27 7.95 44.14
C VAL A 50 31.28 7.67 43.06
N GLN A 51 31.67 6.42 42.93
CA GLN A 51 32.46 5.96 41.82
C GLN A 51 31.65 6.28 40.54
N PRO A 52 32.28 6.82 39.50
CA PRO A 52 31.60 7.00 38.22
C PRO A 52 31.09 5.62 37.76
N LYS A 53 29.82 5.58 37.39
CA LYS A 53 29.21 4.43 36.72
C LYS A 53 30.20 3.86 35.71
N LYS A 54 30.31 2.54 35.69
CA LYS A 54 30.96 1.77 34.67
C LYS A 54 30.65 2.38 33.30
N GLU A 55 31.69 2.62 32.53
CA GLU A 55 31.63 2.81 31.08
C GLU A 55 30.62 1.81 30.56
N ASP A 56 29.62 2.29 29.89
CA ASP A 56 28.66 1.47 29.15
C ASP A 56 29.50 0.70 28.11
N ALA A 57 29.54 -0.62 28.28
CA ALA A 57 30.26 -1.47 27.35
C ALA A 57 29.61 -1.24 25.97
N GLU A 58 30.39 -0.74 25.03
CA GLU A 58 29.95 -0.51 23.65
C GLU A 58 29.24 -1.77 23.13
N PHE A 59 27.99 -1.62 22.72
CA PHE A 59 27.20 -2.74 22.19
C PHE A 59 27.88 -3.24 20.93
N LYS A 60 28.30 -4.50 20.93
CA LYS A 60 28.90 -5.14 19.76
C LYS A 60 27.99 -6.23 19.24
N TYR A 61 27.41 -6.00 18.07
CA TYR A 61 26.56 -6.98 17.40
C TYR A 61 27.38 -8.22 17.03
N LYS A 62 26.84 -9.42 17.30
CA LYS A 62 27.48 -10.68 16.97
C LYS A 62 26.95 -11.22 15.65
N ILE A 63 27.74 -11.12 14.59
CA ILE A 63 27.37 -11.62 13.26
C ILE A 63 27.63 -13.13 13.21
N GLU A 64 26.58 -13.93 13.26
CA GLU A 64 26.61 -15.37 13.01
C GLU A 64 25.69 -15.72 11.85
N LYS A 65 26.26 -15.96 10.66
CA LYS A 65 25.51 -16.28 9.44
C LYS A 65 24.78 -17.62 9.60
N ILE A 66 23.49 -17.61 9.30
CA ILE A 66 22.58 -18.74 9.37
C ILE A 66 22.31 -19.22 7.93
N TYR A 67 22.14 -20.52 7.75
CA TYR A 67 21.76 -21.13 6.48
C TYR A 67 20.54 -22.02 6.73
N PRO A 68 19.34 -21.55 6.39
CA PRO A 68 18.12 -22.32 6.62
C PRO A 68 18.08 -23.57 5.76
N GLU A 69 17.43 -24.61 6.26
CA GLU A 69 17.19 -25.84 5.50
C GLU A 69 16.12 -25.59 4.39
N PRO A 70 16.28 -26.20 3.20
CA PRO A 70 15.29 -26.11 2.13
C PRO A 70 13.91 -26.57 2.58
N LYS A 71 12.88 -25.77 2.26
CA LYS A 71 11.49 -26.06 2.58
C LYS A 71 10.65 -26.05 1.31
N ARG A 72 9.62 -26.89 1.25
CA ARG A 72 8.61 -26.79 0.19
C ARG A 72 7.58 -25.71 0.53
N PRO A 73 6.90 -25.15 -0.49
CA PRO A 73 5.82 -24.19 -0.25
C PRO A 73 4.80 -24.70 0.76
N SER A 74 4.33 -23.80 1.61
CA SER A 74 3.28 -24.09 2.59
C SER A 74 1.94 -24.35 1.90
N VAL A 75 1.66 -23.61 0.84
CA VAL A 75 0.49 -23.78 -0.03
C VAL A 75 0.76 -24.93 -1.02
N LYS A 76 -0.23 -25.81 -1.19
CA LYS A 76 -0.14 -26.94 -2.14
C LYS A 76 -1.02 -26.70 -3.35
N SER A 77 -0.43 -26.73 -4.54
CA SER A 77 -1.17 -26.60 -5.80
C SER A 77 -2.26 -27.66 -5.96
N GLU A 78 -2.06 -28.86 -5.44
CA GLU A 78 -3.03 -29.96 -5.55
C GLU A 78 -4.40 -29.60 -4.99
N SER A 79 -4.46 -28.80 -3.90
CA SER A 79 -5.73 -28.34 -3.31
C SER A 79 -6.51 -27.42 -4.23
N PHE A 80 -5.85 -26.72 -5.14
CA PHE A 80 -6.45 -25.80 -6.12
C PHE A 80 -6.70 -26.48 -7.47
N LEU A 81 -5.82 -27.43 -7.87
CA LEU A 81 -5.99 -28.23 -9.08
C LEU A 81 -7.15 -29.24 -8.95
N ALA A 82 -7.42 -29.76 -7.77
CA ALA A 82 -8.57 -30.64 -7.52
C ALA A 82 -9.94 -29.96 -7.76
N GLN A 83 -9.97 -28.61 -7.82
CA GLN A 83 -11.16 -27.83 -8.16
C GLN A 83 -11.25 -27.52 -9.67
N ALA A 84 -10.19 -27.83 -10.43
CA ALA A 84 -10.15 -27.68 -11.87
C ALA A 84 -10.78 -28.91 -12.54
N ASP A 85 -11.49 -28.70 -13.65
CA ASP A 85 -11.91 -29.79 -14.52
C ASP A 85 -10.66 -30.48 -15.08
N GLU A 86 -10.60 -31.82 -15.05
CA GLU A 86 -9.50 -32.61 -15.63
C GLU A 86 -9.25 -32.31 -17.11
N SER A 87 -10.23 -31.70 -17.81
CA SER A 87 -10.15 -31.28 -19.21
C SER A 87 -9.68 -29.81 -19.37
N ASP A 88 -9.29 -29.11 -18.30
CA ASP A 88 -8.92 -27.71 -18.36
C ASP A 88 -7.68 -27.47 -19.27
N SER A 89 -7.96 -26.97 -20.47
CA SER A 89 -6.93 -26.70 -21.47
C SER A 89 -5.91 -25.66 -21.03
N TYR A 90 -6.31 -24.71 -20.16
CA TYR A 90 -5.42 -23.68 -19.60
C TYR A 90 -4.38 -24.29 -18.64
N VAL A 91 -4.80 -25.21 -17.77
CA VAL A 91 -3.88 -25.92 -16.87
C VAL A 91 -2.86 -26.71 -17.68
N LYS A 92 -3.29 -27.35 -18.77
CA LYS A 92 -2.40 -28.06 -19.67
C LYS A 92 -1.46 -27.10 -20.41
N GLU A 93 -1.96 -26.01 -20.95
CA GLU A 93 -1.15 -24.99 -21.65
C GLU A 93 -0.07 -24.41 -20.72
N CYS A 94 -0.42 -24.05 -19.48
CA CYS A 94 0.53 -23.57 -18.48
C CYS A 94 1.57 -24.65 -18.12
N SER A 95 1.15 -25.90 -17.91
CA SER A 95 2.04 -27.02 -17.62
C SER A 95 3.01 -27.31 -18.77
N ASP A 96 2.53 -27.24 -20.00
CA ASP A 96 3.35 -27.42 -21.20
C ASP A 96 4.33 -26.24 -21.36
N THR A 97 3.91 -25.01 -21.05
CA THR A 97 4.79 -23.83 -21.07
C THR A 97 5.92 -23.95 -20.03
N PHE A 98 5.64 -24.39 -18.82
CA PHE A 98 6.70 -24.62 -17.83
C PHE A 98 7.70 -25.70 -18.24
N ARG A 99 7.27 -26.70 -19.00
CA ARG A 99 8.12 -27.84 -19.40
C ARG A 99 8.89 -27.59 -20.69
N TYR A 100 8.29 -26.88 -21.65
CA TYR A 100 8.77 -26.81 -23.04
C TYR A 100 8.81 -25.40 -23.61
N GLY A 101 8.30 -24.38 -22.88
CA GLY A 101 8.27 -22.99 -23.31
C GLY A 101 9.66 -22.37 -23.41
N LEU A 102 9.78 -21.32 -24.23
CA LEU A 102 10.96 -20.48 -24.24
C LEU A 102 11.03 -19.63 -22.97
N GLU A 103 12.20 -19.12 -22.65
CA GLU A 103 12.41 -18.29 -21.45
C GLU A 103 11.44 -17.10 -21.39
N GLU A 104 11.17 -16.45 -22.52
CA GLU A 104 10.23 -15.31 -22.63
C GLU A 104 8.78 -15.73 -22.36
N ASP A 105 8.37 -16.91 -22.87
CA ASP A 105 7.03 -17.45 -22.65
C ASP A 105 6.81 -17.79 -21.17
N ILE A 106 7.81 -18.44 -20.54
CA ILE A 106 7.80 -18.77 -19.11
C ILE A 106 7.75 -17.50 -18.26
N ALA A 107 8.57 -16.50 -18.59
CA ALA A 107 8.60 -15.23 -17.87
C ALA A 107 7.23 -14.50 -17.95
N THR A 108 6.60 -14.50 -19.13
CA THR A 108 5.28 -13.90 -19.35
C THR A 108 4.20 -14.63 -18.56
N LEU A 109 4.24 -15.97 -18.56
CA LEU A 109 3.32 -16.79 -17.76
C LEU A 109 3.48 -16.52 -16.25
N LEU A 110 4.71 -16.46 -15.75
CA LEU A 110 4.98 -16.16 -14.33
C LEU A 110 4.43 -14.78 -13.93
N ASP A 111 4.58 -13.76 -14.80
CA ASP A 111 4.00 -12.44 -14.56
C ASP A 111 2.46 -12.48 -14.53
N GLU A 112 1.84 -13.25 -15.43
CA GLU A 112 0.38 -13.43 -15.46
C GLU A 112 -0.12 -14.13 -14.18
N LEU A 113 0.51 -15.23 -13.78
CA LEU A 113 0.14 -15.99 -12.57
C LEU A 113 0.36 -15.15 -11.30
N THR A 114 1.46 -14.41 -11.23
CA THR A 114 1.74 -13.49 -10.12
C THR A 114 0.70 -12.39 -10.04
N LYS A 115 0.32 -11.80 -11.16
CA LYS A 115 -0.68 -10.73 -11.22
C LYS A 115 -2.07 -11.21 -10.78
N ASN A 116 -2.43 -12.43 -11.15
CA ASN A 116 -3.76 -13.00 -10.93
C ASN A 116 -3.88 -13.76 -9.60
N ASP A 117 -2.83 -13.83 -8.77
CA ASP A 117 -2.77 -14.61 -7.53
C ASP A 117 -3.14 -16.09 -7.75
N ASP A 118 -2.67 -16.66 -8.88
CA ASP A 118 -3.02 -18.02 -9.27
C ASP A 118 -2.18 -19.05 -8.52
N LEU A 119 -2.80 -19.77 -7.59
CA LEU A 119 -2.15 -20.76 -6.72
C LEU A 119 -2.11 -22.17 -7.28
N ARG A 120 -2.69 -22.41 -8.46
CA ARG A 120 -2.75 -23.76 -9.08
C ARG A 120 -1.37 -24.29 -9.46
N PHE A 121 -0.37 -23.42 -9.57
CA PHE A 121 0.95 -23.78 -10.09
C PHE A 121 2.09 -23.58 -9.08
N VAL A 122 1.78 -23.44 -7.78
CA VAL A 122 2.78 -23.21 -6.73
C VAL A 122 3.88 -24.27 -6.75
N ASP A 123 3.53 -25.58 -6.74
CA ASP A 123 4.53 -26.66 -6.78
C ASP A 123 5.31 -26.71 -8.10
N PRO A 124 4.67 -26.64 -9.31
CA PRO A 124 5.40 -26.51 -10.57
C PRO A 124 6.36 -25.33 -10.63
N ILE A 125 5.98 -24.16 -10.10
CA ILE A 125 6.84 -22.96 -10.05
C ILE A 125 8.03 -23.19 -9.12
N TYR A 126 7.80 -23.81 -7.95
CA TYR A 126 8.88 -24.19 -7.04
C TYR A 126 9.84 -25.19 -7.69
N ASP A 127 9.34 -26.24 -8.34
CA ASP A 127 10.17 -27.25 -9.01
C ASP A 127 10.95 -26.63 -10.20
N LEU A 128 10.35 -25.65 -10.90
CA LEU A 128 11.04 -24.87 -11.93
C LEU A 128 12.20 -24.05 -11.33
N PHE A 129 12.01 -23.46 -10.14
CA PHE A 129 13.08 -22.73 -9.45
C PHE A 129 14.30 -23.63 -9.18
N GLN A 130 14.05 -24.86 -8.73
CA GLN A 130 15.12 -25.81 -8.41
C GLN A 130 15.89 -26.28 -9.65
N SER A 131 15.23 -26.29 -10.82
CA SER A 131 15.82 -26.80 -12.06
C SER A 131 16.41 -25.72 -12.98
N THR A 132 15.90 -24.50 -12.94
CA THR A 132 16.30 -23.42 -13.85
C THR A 132 17.69 -22.85 -13.49
N LYS A 133 18.46 -22.49 -14.53
CA LYS A 133 19.73 -21.74 -14.39
C LYS A 133 19.58 -20.27 -14.82
N SER A 134 18.40 -19.88 -15.32
CA SER A 134 18.16 -18.50 -15.75
C SER A 134 17.95 -17.59 -14.55
N PRO A 135 18.79 -16.55 -14.34
CA PRO A 135 18.59 -15.56 -13.28
C PRO A 135 17.28 -14.78 -13.47
N SER A 136 16.87 -14.53 -14.73
CA SER A 136 15.62 -13.84 -15.05
C SER A 136 14.41 -14.62 -14.55
N ILE A 137 14.35 -15.92 -14.83
CA ILE A 137 13.28 -16.78 -14.35
C ILE A 137 13.30 -16.91 -12.83
N ARG A 138 14.48 -17.06 -12.21
CA ARG A 138 14.60 -17.09 -10.74
C ARG A 138 14.05 -15.83 -10.09
N ASN A 139 14.36 -14.65 -10.64
CA ASN A 139 13.87 -13.37 -10.12
C ASN A 139 12.33 -13.26 -10.23
N LYS A 140 11.73 -13.77 -11.33
CA LYS A 140 10.27 -13.84 -11.48
C LYS A 140 9.62 -14.77 -10.46
N ILE A 141 10.25 -15.92 -10.20
CA ILE A 141 9.76 -16.88 -9.21
C ILE A 141 9.90 -16.30 -7.79
N LEU A 142 11.02 -15.63 -7.48
CA LEU A 142 11.18 -14.89 -6.22
C LEU A 142 10.04 -13.86 -6.06
N ALA A 143 9.71 -13.09 -7.11
CA ALA A 143 8.61 -12.13 -7.08
C ALA A 143 7.25 -12.78 -6.82
N TYR A 144 6.99 -13.97 -7.41
CA TYR A 144 5.80 -14.75 -7.16
C TYR A 144 5.69 -15.15 -5.67
N PHE A 145 6.74 -15.76 -5.10
CA PHE A 145 6.74 -16.16 -3.69
C PHE A 145 6.84 -14.97 -2.72
N THR A 146 7.42 -13.84 -3.14
CA THR A 146 7.36 -12.57 -2.39
C THR A 146 5.92 -12.13 -2.18
N LYS A 147 5.11 -12.17 -3.25
CA LYS A 147 3.69 -11.81 -3.19
C LYS A 147 2.89 -12.76 -2.30
N LEU A 148 3.22 -14.06 -2.34
CA LEU A 148 2.60 -15.08 -1.48
C LEU A 148 3.11 -15.03 -0.02
N LYS A 149 4.18 -14.30 0.25
CA LYS A 149 4.86 -14.28 1.57
C LYS A 149 5.23 -15.69 2.07
N ASP A 150 5.55 -16.62 1.16
CA ASP A 150 5.90 -18.01 1.49
C ASP A 150 7.42 -18.15 1.61
N PRO A 151 7.97 -18.63 2.76
CA PRO A 151 9.42 -18.69 3.00
C PRO A 151 10.11 -19.90 2.32
N CYS A 152 9.49 -20.53 1.33
CA CYS A 152 10.02 -21.77 0.69
C CYS A 152 11.37 -21.60 -0.04
N LEU A 153 11.77 -20.37 -0.38
CA LEU A 153 13.04 -20.06 -1.02
C LEU A 153 14.03 -19.37 -0.06
N ALA A 154 13.80 -19.47 1.26
CA ALA A 154 14.65 -18.83 2.27
C ALA A 154 16.09 -19.34 2.20
N ASP A 155 16.29 -20.64 1.96
CA ASP A 155 17.61 -21.26 1.81
C ASP A 155 18.44 -20.58 0.70
N TYR A 156 17.84 -20.37 -0.45
CA TYR A 156 18.50 -19.67 -1.57
C TYR A 156 18.71 -18.18 -1.26
N ALA A 157 17.67 -17.47 -0.84
CA ALA A 157 17.75 -16.03 -0.67
C ALA A 157 18.73 -15.64 0.44
N VAL A 158 18.73 -16.37 1.56
CA VAL A 158 19.68 -16.16 2.66
C VAL A 158 21.12 -16.50 2.23
N ALA A 159 21.31 -17.57 1.45
CA ALA A 159 22.65 -17.91 0.93
C ALA A 159 23.19 -16.79 0.04
N VAL A 160 22.37 -16.23 -0.86
CA VAL A 160 22.73 -15.08 -1.71
C VAL A 160 23.06 -13.84 -0.86
N ILE A 161 22.29 -13.54 0.17
CA ILE A 161 22.55 -12.40 1.07
C ILE A 161 23.85 -12.60 1.84
N ASN A 162 24.13 -13.80 2.28
CA ASN A 162 25.36 -14.14 3.00
C ASN A 162 26.63 -14.02 2.15
N ASP A 163 26.52 -14.21 0.82
CA ASP A 163 27.61 -14.05 -0.15
C ASP A 163 27.04 -13.55 -1.50
N PRO A 164 26.85 -12.22 -1.66
CA PRO A 164 26.17 -11.66 -2.82
C PRO A 164 27.09 -11.40 -4.03
N TYR A 165 28.41 -11.63 -3.90
CA TYR A 165 29.42 -11.11 -4.84
C TYR A 165 29.40 -11.80 -6.20
N ASP A 166 28.98 -13.05 -6.27
CA ASP A 166 28.87 -13.83 -7.51
C ASP A 166 27.52 -13.61 -8.23
N GLU A 167 26.56 -12.92 -7.59
CA GLU A 167 25.23 -12.71 -8.13
C GLU A 167 25.06 -11.32 -8.76
N LYS A 168 24.10 -11.21 -9.69
CA LYS A 168 23.71 -9.92 -10.24
C LYS A 168 23.00 -9.08 -9.18
N LYS A 169 23.21 -7.75 -9.24
CA LYS A 169 22.55 -6.82 -8.31
C LYS A 169 21.03 -7.03 -8.25
N ASP A 170 20.37 -7.17 -9.41
CA ASP A 170 18.92 -7.36 -9.47
C ASP A 170 18.47 -8.64 -8.73
N THR A 171 19.28 -9.70 -8.74
CA THR A 171 18.99 -10.93 -7.99
C THR A 171 19.14 -10.71 -6.50
N VAL A 172 20.19 -10.00 -6.06
CA VAL A 172 20.37 -9.66 -4.63
C VAL A 172 19.25 -8.75 -4.15
N ASP A 173 18.86 -7.74 -4.93
CA ASP A 173 17.75 -6.84 -4.62
C ASP A 173 16.40 -7.61 -4.55
N ALA A 174 16.21 -8.62 -5.40
CA ALA A 174 15.04 -9.51 -5.31
C ALA A 174 15.06 -10.36 -4.04
N CYS A 175 16.25 -10.85 -3.62
CA CYS A 175 16.40 -11.58 -2.37
C CYS A 175 16.10 -10.71 -1.14
N PHE A 176 16.57 -9.44 -1.10
CA PHE A 176 16.22 -8.51 -0.03
C PHE A 176 14.71 -8.32 0.11
N LYS A 177 14.02 -8.08 -1.02
CA LYS A 177 12.55 -7.94 -1.03
C LYS A 177 11.85 -9.22 -0.58
N TYR A 178 12.35 -10.36 -1.03
CA TYR A 178 11.75 -11.65 -0.69
C TYR A 178 11.87 -11.96 0.81
N VAL A 179 13.09 -11.86 1.39
CA VAL A 179 13.28 -12.17 2.81
C VAL A 179 12.46 -11.24 3.71
N ALA A 180 12.38 -9.94 3.35
CA ALA A 180 11.57 -8.96 4.04
C ALA A 180 10.07 -9.33 4.02
N ALA A 181 9.53 -9.64 2.83
CA ALA A 181 8.12 -9.97 2.66
C ALA A 181 7.73 -11.32 3.29
N ALA A 182 8.61 -12.32 3.20
CA ALA A 182 8.39 -13.66 3.74
C ALA A 182 8.74 -13.80 5.23
N GLY A 183 9.29 -12.75 5.86
CA GLY A 183 9.64 -12.75 7.29
C GLY A 183 10.81 -13.69 7.62
N CYS A 184 11.79 -13.83 6.71
CA CYS A 184 12.94 -14.73 6.91
C CYS A 184 13.99 -14.10 7.84
N THR A 185 13.81 -14.22 9.14
CA THR A 185 14.72 -13.66 10.15
C THR A 185 16.12 -14.25 10.12
N GLU A 186 16.30 -15.42 9.53
CA GLU A 186 17.61 -16.03 9.31
C GLU A 186 18.53 -15.20 8.40
N ALA A 187 17.96 -14.25 7.63
CA ALA A 187 18.72 -13.31 6.81
C ALA A 187 19.37 -12.17 7.62
N VAL A 188 18.86 -11.87 8.83
CA VAL A 188 19.26 -10.70 9.62
C VAL A 188 20.79 -10.60 9.84
N PRO A 189 21.51 -11.67 10.24
CA PRO A 189 22.95 -11.57 10.41
C PRO A 189 23.72 -11.25 9.12
N GLY A 190 23.25 -11.77 7.97
CA GLY A 190 23.82 -11.46 6.66
C GLY A 190 23.57 -10.02 6.23
N LEU A 191 22.37 -9.50 6.52
CA LEU A 191 22.01 -8.09 6.27
C LEU A 191 22.85 -7.14 7.11
N VAL A 192 23.04 -7.45 8.40
CA VAL A 192 23.93 -6.69 9.30
C VAL A 192 25.37 -6.71 8.80
N ASP A 193 25.88 -7.86 8.33
CA ASP A 193 27.24 -7.98 7.77
C ASP A 193 27.45 -7.07 6.55
N LEU A 194 26.42 -6.94 5.68
CA LEU A 194 26.49 -6.05 4.51
C LEU A 194 26.46 -4.57 4.90
N VAL A 195 25.72 -4.21 5.95
CA VAL A 195 25.69 -2.85 6.48
C VAL A 195 27.02 -2.54 7.21
N ASP A 196 27.51 -3.45 8.03
CA ASP A 196 28.78 -3.30 8.78
C ASP A 196 29.99 -3.15 7.87
N LYS A 197 30.00 -3.87 6.74
CA LYS A 197 31.04 -3.74 5.70
C LYS A 197 30.89 -2.52 4.81
N GLU A 198 29.80 -1.77 4.97
CA GLU A 198 29.53 -0.56 4.18
C GLU A 198 29.56 -0.79 2.66
N GLU A 199 29.12 -1.95 2.23
CA GLU A 199 29.06 -2.31 0.82
C GLU A 199 28.10 -1.38 0.08
N GLU A 200 28.61 -0.31 -0.52
CA GLU A 200 27.82 0.75 -1.18
C GLU A 200 26.73 0.19 -2.09
N ARG A 201 27.06 -0.89 -2.81
CA ARG A 201 26.15 -1.55 -3.75
C ARG A 201 24.92 -2.16 -3.07
N TYR A 202 25.03 -2.62 -1.83
CA TYR A 202 24.02 -3.39 -1.11
C TYR A 202 23.51 -2.70 0.14
N PHE A 203 24.19 -1.67 0.63
CA PHE A 203 23.93 -0.99 1.89
C PHE A 203 22.45 -0.59 2.05
N ASN A 204 21.89 0.16 1.11
CA ASN A 204 20.52 0.63 1.20
C ASN A 204 19.49 -0.51 1.11
N GLY A 205 19.75 -1.53 0.29
CA GLY A 205 18.88 -2.71 0.18
C GLY A 205 18.87 -3.54 1.46
N ALA A 206 20.06 -3.81 2.02
CA ALA A 206 20.21 -4.53 3.28
C ALA A 206 19.59 -3.76 4.45
N LEU A 207 19.85 -2.45 4.52
CA LEU A 207 19.29 -1.57 5.55
C LEU A 207 17.75 -1.55 5.47
N SER A 208 17.18 -1.48 4.25
CA SER A 208 15.72 -1.53 4.07
C SER A 208 15.13 -2.86 4.55
N ALA A 209 15.75 -3.99 4.22
CA ALA A 209 15.30 -5.31 4.68
C ALA A 209 15.43 -5.47 6.20
N LEU A 210 16.47 -4.89 6.82
CA LEU A 210 16.58 -4.81 8.29
C LEU A 210 15.43 -4.02 8.91
N GLY A 211 14.91 -2.99 8.23
CA GLY A 211 13.72 -2.27 8.68
C GLY A 211 12.46 -3.13 8.79
N ASP A 212 12.38 -4.23 8.02
CA ASP A 212 11.26 -5.18 8.06
C ASP A 212 11.47 -6.35 9.02
N LEU A 213 12.73 -6.78 9.20
CA LEU A 213 13.10 -8.00 9.92
C LEU A 213 13.78 -7.75 11.25
N GLY A 214 14.43 -6.60 11.39
CA GLY A 214 15.23 -6.26 12.56
C GLY A 214 14.40 -5.98 13.80
N GLY A 215 15.02 -6.20 14.96
CA GLY A 215 14.46 -5.91 16.26
C GLY A 215 15.36 -4.97 17.05
N ARG A 216 15.32 -5.14 18.38
CA ARG A 216 16.05 -4.26 19.31
C ARG A 216 17.57 -4.34 19.15
N GLU A 217 18.12 -5.53 18.87
CA GLU A 217 19.57 -5.70 18.73
C GLU A 217 20.08 -4.97 17.49
N GLU A 218 19.33 -5.04 16.38
CA GLU A 218 19.63 -4.31 15.14
C GLU A 218 19.42 -2.80 15.32
N ALA A 219 18.43 -2.38 16.11
CA ALA A 219 18.25 -0.98 16.49
C ALA A 219 19.47 -0.42 17.23
N LEU A 220 19.99 -1.16 18.21
CA LEU A 220 21.19 -0.79 18.95
C LEU A 220 22.44 -0.78 18.06
N PHE A 221 22.57 -1.74 17.14
CA PHE A 221 23.64 -1.75 16.15
C PHE A 221 23.58 -0.49 15.27
N LEU A 222 22.40 -0.20 14.69
CA LEU A 222 22.21 0.93 13.79
C LEU A 222 22.30 2.28 14.50
N SER A 223 22.08 2.35 15.83
CA SER A 223 22.22 3.58 16.59
C SER A 223 23.64 4.15 16.54
N SER A 224 24.66 3.29 16.42
CA SER A 224 26.06 3.70 16.29
C SER A 224 26.38 4.44 14.99
N TYR A 225 25.49 4.34 13.99
CA TYR A 225 25.65 5.01 12.70
C TYR A 225 25.08 6.43 12.65
N ILE A 226 24.28 6.86 13.64
CA ILE A 226 23.57 8.16 13.61
C ILE A 226 24.54 9.33 13.58
N ASP A 227 25.59 9.27 14.39
CA ASP A 227 26.58 10.34 14.55
C ASP A 227 27.75 10.26 13.57
N ARG A 228 27.67 9.41 12.56
CA ARG A 228 28.72 9.23 11.58
C ARG A 228 28.66 10.30 10.48
N ASP A 229 29.77 11.03 10.32
CA ASP A 229 29.93 12.11 9.31
C ASP A 229 30.28 11.60 7.91
N ASP A 230 30.71 10.34 7.79
CA ASP A 230 31.16 9.73 6.54
C ASP A 230 30.03 9.09 5.72
N LEU A 231 28.82 9.01 6.28
CA LEU A 231 27.63 8.55 5.56
C LEU A 231 27.13 9.60 4.57
N THR A 232 26.80 9.16 3.36
CA THR A 232 26.13 10.00 2.39
C THR A 232 24.75 10.43 2.88
N VAL A 233 24.24 11.56 2.37
CA VAL A 233 22.87 12.03 2.71
C VAL A 233 21.82 10.92 2.46
N ALA A 234 21.94 10.17 1.36
CA ALA A 234 21.03 9.08 1.03
C ALA A 234 21.08 7.92 2.06
N GLN A 235 22.28 7.60 2.55
CA GLN A 235 22.44 6.59 3.60
C GLN A 235 21.86 7.07 4.94
N ARG A 236 22.11 8.33 5.32
CA ARG A 236 21.51 8.93 6.52
C ARG A 236 19.99 8.97 6.45
N GLN A 237 19.39 9.33 5.31
CA GLN A 237 17.95 9.27 5.10
C GLN A 237 17.40 7.86 5.29
N SER A 238 18.05 6.86 4.68
CA SER A 238 17.65 5.45 4.82
C SER A 238 17.77 4.98 6.25
N LEU A 239 18.80 5.40 6.97
CA LEU A 239 19.01 5.08 8.39
C LEU A 239 17.88 5.66 9.26
N MET A 240 17.55 6.95 9.12
CA MET A 240 16.46 7.58 9.88
C MET A 240 15.15 6.82 9.68
N ARG A 241 14.81 6.52 8.43
CA ARG A 241 13.58 5.78 8.11
C ARG A 241 13.56 4.39 8.73
N VAL A 242 14.68 3.66 8.69
CA VAL A 242 14.77 2.31 9.26
C VAL A 242 14.67 2.33 10.78
N LEU A 243 15.36 3.25 11.44
CA LEU A 243 15.27 3.42 12.90
C LEU A 243 13.84 3.71 13.36
N GLY A 244 13.10 4.53 12.60
CA GLY A 244 11.67 4.73 12.83
C GLY A 244 10.85 3.44 12.65
N LYS A 245 11.11 2.71 11.57
CA LYS A 245 10.35 1.49 11.21
C LYS A 245 10.53 0.37 12.24
N ILE A 246 11.75 0.15 12.75
CA ILE A 246 12.01 -0.83 13.81
C ILE A 246 11.72 -0.28 15.23
N LYS A 247 11.18 0.93 15.31
CA LYS A 247 10.86 1.62 16.57
C LYS A 247 12.04 1.65 17.55
N ALA A 248 13.20 2.09 17.07
CA ALA A 248 14.44 2.19 17.84
C ALA A 248 14.35 3.31 18.89
N VAL A 249 13.50 3.13 19.90
CA VAL A 249 13.19 4.15 20.93
C VAL A 249 14.41 4.65 21.69
N GLU A 250 15.47 3.89 21.73
CA GLU A 250 16.76 4.25 22.32
C GLU A 250 17.44 5.41 21.58
N THR A 251 17.09 5.62 20.29
CA THR A 251 17.65 6.67 19.45
C THR A 251 16.76 7.93 19.39
N TRP A 252 15.63 7.92 20.09
CA TRP A 252 14.60 8.95 19.99
C TRP A 252 15.13 10.36 20.30
N ASP A 253 15.91 10.52 21.38
CA ASP A 253 16.46 11.81 21.79
C ASP A 253 17.30 12.42 20.65
N LYS A 254 18.16 11.60 20.04
CA LYS A 254 19.02 12.03 18.92
C LYS A 254 18.23 12.35 17.65
N LEU A 255 17.26 11.51 17.30
CA LEU A 255 16.41 11.75 16.14
C LEU A 255 15.54 13.00 16.34
N SER A 256 15.09 13.27 17.55
CA SER A 256 14.36 14.50 17.89
C SER A 256 15.24 15.74 17.75
N GLU A 257 16.51 15.67 18.16
CA GLU A 257 17.50 16.73 17.97
C GLU A 257 17.72 16.99 16.47
N ILE A 258 17.96 15.95 15.67
CA ILE A 258 18.14 16.03 14.21
C ILE A 258 16.91 16.64 13.52
N ALA A 259 15.70 16.26 13.92
CA ALA A 259 14.47 16.78 13.31
C ALA A 259 14.29 18.29 13.57
N GLN A 260 14.75 18.78 14.73
CA GLN A 260 14.63 20.17 15.17
C GLN A 260 15.83 21.05 14.73
N ASP A 261 16.98 20.46 14.37
CA ASP A 261 18.17 21.19 13.97
C ASP A 261 17.99 21.82 12.58
N GLU A 262 17.86 23.15 12.52
CA GLU A 262 17.68 23.89 11.27
C GLU A 262 18.93 23.89 10.37
N ASP A 263 20.10 23.65 10.91
CA ASP A 263 21.36 23.57 10.18
C ASP A 263 21.59 22.18 9.55
N GLU A 264 20.83 21.16 9.96
CA GLU A 264 20.91 19.82 9.40
C GLU A 264 20.30 19.77 7.97
N ASN A 265 20.75 18.82 7.15
CA ASN A 265 20.20 18.60 5.82
C ASN A 265 18.68 18.38 5.87
N SER A 266 17.93 19.15 5.08
CA SER A 266 16.46 19.15 5.12
C SER A 266 15.84 17.76 4.86
N PHE A 267 16.44 16.95 4.00
CA PHE A 267 15.95 15.59 3.77
C PHE A 267 16.20 14.67 4.97
N VAL A 268 17.34 14.80 5.66
CA VAL A 268 17.63 14.02 6.87
C VAL A 268 16.64 14.41 7.97
N ARG A 269 16.37 15.71 8.14
CA ARG A 269 15.34 16.23 9.06
C ARG A 269 13.96 15.67 8.77
N MET A 270 13.56 15.64 7.50
CA MET A 270 12.27 15.09 7.06
C MET A 270 12.08 13.64 7.54
N TYR A 271 13.08 12.79 7.30
CA TYR A 271 13.00 11.38 7.71
C TYR A 271 13.12 11.21 9.22
N ALA A 272 13.87 12.08 9.91
CA ALA A 272 13.93 12.08 11.38
C ALA A 272 12.56 12.46 12.00
N ALA A 273 11.86 13.45 11.42
CA ALA A 273 10.50 13.82 11.85
C ALA A 273 9.50 12.66 11.68
N GLU A 274 9.53 11.97 10.53
CA GLU A 274 8.71 10.76 10.33
C GLU A 274 9.08 9.66 11.34
N ALA A 275 10.38 9.44 11.59
CA ALA A 275 10.88 8.40 12.46
C ALA A 275 10.47 8.59 13.92
N ILE A 276 10.56 9.82 14.47
CA ILE A 276 10.11 10.08 15.85
C ILE A 276 8.61 9.87 16.02
N GLY A 277 7.83 10.12 14.97
CA GLY A 277 6.40 9.79 14.95
C GLY A 277 6.16 8.28 14.98
N ALA A 278 6.89 7.52 14.14
CA ALA A 278 6.77 6.06 14.08
C ALA A 278 7.13 5.36 15.40
N MET A 279 7.93 5.99 16.27
CA MET A 279 8.24 5.50 17.61
C MET A 279 7.10 5.67 18.61
N GLU A 280 6.06 6.44 18.27
CA GLU A 280 4.83 6.61 19.07
C GLU A 280 5.06 7.10 20.52
N LYS A 281 6.18 7.83 20.77
CA LYS A 281 6.37 8.47 22.08
C LYS A 281 5.48 9.71 22.17
N SER A 282 4.83 9.93 23.30
CA SER A 282 3.93 11.07 23.54
C SER A 282 4.61 12.42 23.28
N GLU A 283 5.90 12.54 23.63
CA GLU A 283 6.69 13.75 23.43
C GLU A 283 6.91 14.08 21.95
N SER A 284 6.87 13.08 21.06
CA SER A 284 6.99 13.28 19.62
C SER A 284 5.84 14.10 19.07
N GLU A 285 4.65 13.96 19.62
CA GLU A 285 3.46 14.64 19.12
C GLU A 285 3.59 16.16 19.24
N ASP A 286 4.00 16.67 20.40
CA ASP A 286 4.18 18.11 20.62
C ASP A 286 5.32 18.65 19.74
N ILE A 287 6.42 17.90 19.58
CA ILE A 287 7.52 18.27 18.67
C ILE A 287 7.00 18.34 17.21
N LEU A 288 6.24 17.35 16.76
CA LEU A 288 5.71 17.34 15.39
C LEU A 288 4.72 18.47 15.15
N LEU A 289 3.91 18.87 16.14
CA LEU A 289 3.02 20.02 16.04
C LEU A 289 3.82 21.32 15.83
N ASP A 290 4.90 21.52 16.60
CA ASP A 290 5.76 22.70 16.45
C ASP A 290 6.48 22.69 15.09
N LEU A 291 6.98 21.53 14.64
CA LEU A 291 7.65 21.37 13.34
C LEU A 291 6.72 21.59 12.14
N PHE A 292 5.41 21.43 12.31
CA PHE A 292 4.44 21.69 11.24
C PHE A 292 4.34 23.18 10.86
N GLU A 293 4.77 24.10 11.71
CA GLU A 293 4.82 25.53 11.42
C GLU A 293 5.96 25.91 10.44
N SER A 294 6.78 24.94 10.01
CA SER A 294 7.87 25.17 9.04
C SER A 294 7.38 25.74 7.72
N ASP A 295 8.15 26.67 7.14
CA ASP A 295 7.90 27.22 5.81
C ASP A 295 8.10 26.22 4.67
N ASP A 296 8.91 25.14 4.87
CA ASP A 296 9.14 24.11 3.85
C ASP A 296 7.95 23.16 3.74
N PRO A 297 7.22 23.17 2.61
CA PRO A 297 6.06 22.28 2.43
C PRO A 297 6.44 20.79 2.36
N ASN A 298 7.66 20.46 1.92
CA ASN A 298 8.07 19.06 1.89
C ASN A 298 8.32 18.57 3.33
N PHE A 299 8.90 19.42 4.18
CA PHE A 299 9.08 19.11 5.59
C PHE A 299 7.72 18.89 6.29
N ARG A 300 6.72 19.77 6.06
CA ARG A 300 5.37 19.61 6.61
C ARG A 300 4.71 18.30 6.17
N VAL A 301 4.98 17.82 4.94
CA VAL A 301 4.51 16.50 4.48
C VAL A 301 5.06 15.38 5.37
N TYR A 302 6.35 15.40 5.68
CA TYR A 302 6.97 14.36 6.52
C TYR A 302 6.53 14.47 7.99
N VAL A 303 6.28 15.67 8.47
CA VAL A 303 5.67 15.88 9.79
C VAL A 303 4.27 15.24 9.84
N LEU A 304 3.44 15.43 8.80
CA LEU A 304 2.14 14.76 8.71
C LEU A 304 2.25 13.23 8.68
N LYS A 305 3.26 12.70 7.99
CA LYS A 305 3.53 11.25 8.01
C LYS A 305 3.87 10.77 9.42
N GLY A 306 4.74 11.49 10.12
CA GLY A 306 5.04 11.20 11.52
C GLY A 306 3.81 11.30 12.43
N MET A 307 2.98 12.33 12.22
CA MET A 307 1.75 12.50 12.98
C MET A 307 0.69 11.41 12.69
N SER A 308 0.80 10.72 11.55
CA SER A 308 -0.15 9.67 11.17
C SER A 308 -0.12 8.45 12.09
N TYR A 309 0.92 8.27 12.90
CA TYR A 309 1.02 7.20 13.88
C TYR A 309 0.23 7.47 15.17
N PHE A 310 -0.13 8.73 15.45
CA PHE A 310 -0.95 9.10 16.60
C PHE A 310 -2.44 9.08 16.23
N HIS A 311 -3.29 8.62 17.16
CA HIS A 311 -4.72 8.41 16.91
C HIS A 311 -5.61 9.18 17.89
N ASP A 312 -5.24 10.42 18.17
CA ASP A 312 -5.94 11.31 19.08
C ASP A 312 -6.47 12.58 18.39
N SER A 313 -7.12 13.44 19.17
CA SER A 313 -7.74 14.66 18.68
C SER A 313 -6.74 15.74 18.21
N LYS A 314 -5.49 15.76 18.73
CA LYS A 314 -4.47 16.70 18.28
C LYS A 314 -4.01 16.35 16.87
N ALA A 315 -3.72 15.07 16.62
CA ALA A 315 -3.37 14.58 15.31
C ALA A 315 -4.50 14.78 14.29
N ASP A 316 -5.76 14.54 14.67
CA ASP A 316 -6.92 14.83 13.82
C ASP A 316 -7.05 16.32 13.50
N ALA A 317 -6.84 17.19 14.49
CA ALA A 317 -6.87 18.64 14.28
C ALA A 317 -5.79 19.10 13.31
N LEU A 318 -4.57 18.54 13.39
CA LEU A 318 -3.49 18.85 12.46
C LEU A 318 -3.83 18.40 11.03
N VAL A 319 -4.38 17.21 10.84
CA VAL A 319 -4.83 16.75 9.51
C VAL A 319 -5.89 17.70 8.94
N MET A 320 -6.87 18.13 9.76
CA MET A 320 -7.91 19.07 9.34
C MET A 320 -7.34 20.47 9.01
N GLN A 321 -6.28 20.91 9.70
CA GLN A 321 -5.53 22.12 9.35
C GLN A 321 -4.82 21.94 8.01
N ALA A 322 -4.10 20.84 7.82
CA ALA A 322 -3.33 20.53 6.62
C ALA A 322 -4.19 20.37 5.35
N LEU A 323 -5.46 19.97 5.47
CA LEU A 323 -6.41 19.97 4.34
C LEU A 323 -6.64 21.38 3.75
N ARG A 324 -6.25 22.44 4.47
CA ARG A 324 -6.37 23.85 4.05
C ARG A 324 -5.03 24.48 3.71
N ASP A 325 -3.92 23.72 3.76
CA ASP A 325 -2.58 24.24 3.49
C ASP A 325 -2.50 24.95 2.12
N SER A 326 -1.66 25.94 2.01
CA SER A 326 -1.43 26.68 0.76
C SER A 326 -0.82 25.78 -0.33
N GLN A 327 -0.02 24.78 0.07
CA GLN A 327 0.73 23.90 -0.82
C GLN A 327 -0.02 22.61 -1.10
N TYR A 328 -0.18 22.27 -2.37
CA TYR A 328 -0.94 21.10 -2.78
C TYR A 328 -0.36 19.77 -2.28
N LYS A 329 0.97 19.66 -2.12
CA LYS A 329 1.62 18.43 -1.61
C LYS A 329 1.21 18.13 -0.17
N VAL A 330 1.12 19.18 0.68
CA VAL A 330 0.66 19.06 2.07
C VAL A 330 -0.81 18.66 2.09
N ARG A 331 -1.65 19.28 1.26
CA ARG A 331 -3.06 18.89 1.14
C ARG A 331 -3.23 17.45 0.65
N LEU A 332 -2.37 17.00 -0.29
CA LEU A 332 -2.40 15.63 -0.80
C LEU A 332 -2.15 14.62 0.31
N GLU A 333 -1.11 14.85 1.13
CA GLU A 333 -0.79 14.01 2.29
C GLU A 333 -1.91 14.07 3.34
N ALA A 334 -2.48 15.25 3.60
CA ALA A 334 -3.60 15.40 4.53
C ALA A 334 -4.85 14.62 4.09
N VAL A 335 -5.16 14.60 2.79
CA VAL A 335 -6.25 13.78 2.24
C VAL A 335 -5.99 12.29 2.47
N GLU A 336 -4.75 11.83 2.25
CA GLU A 336 -4.36 10.46 2.50
C GLU A 336 -4.45 10.09 3.99
N SER A 337 -3.93 10.96 4.86
CA SER A 337 -4.00 10.79 6.31
C SER A 337 -5.45 10.74 6.80
N ALA A 338 -6.32 11.64 6.33
CA ALA A 338 -7.74 11.62 6.67
C ALA A 338 -8.42 10.31 6.29
N GLY A 339 -8.07 9.77 5.12
CA GLY A 339 -8.54 8.46 4.70
C GLY A 339 -8.02 7.32 5.57
N LYS A 340 -6.71 7.23 5.82
CA LYS A 340 -6.09 6.16 6.64
C LYS A 340 -6.65 6.14 8.08
N ARG A 341 -7.01 7.30 8.61
CA ARG A 341 -7.55 7.50 9.96
C ARG A 341 -9.07 7.35 10.06
N ASP A 342 -9.76 7.00 8.99
CA ASP A 342 -11.24 6.91 8.89
C ASP A 342 -11.97 8.20 9.36
N MET A 343 -11.39 9.38 9.04
CA MET A 343 -11.92 10.69 9.45
C MET A 343 -13.15 11.09 8.63
N LYS A 344 -14.32 10.62 9.02
CA LYS A 344 -15.59 10.90 8.32
C LYS A 344 -15.96 12.38 8.33
N GLU A 345 -15.57 13.12 9.34
CA GLU A 345 -15.71 14.57 9.45
C GLU A 345 -14.88 15.36 8.42
N ALA A 346 -13.88 14.76 7.81
CA ALA A 346 -13.12 15.37 6.72
C ALA A 346 -13.90 15.42 5.39
N VAL A 347 -14.93 14.59 5.20
CA VAL A 347 -15.63 14.44 3.91
C VAL A 347 -16.14 15.78 3.33
N PRO A 348 -16.76 16.70 4.08
CA PRO A 348 -17.16 18.01 3.54
C PRO A 348 -15.97 18.81 2.97
N TYR A 349 -14.79 18.72 3.60
CA TYR A 349 -13.56 19.38 3.13
C TYR A 349 -13.01 18.72 1.86
N LEU A 350 -13.05 17.38 1.79
CA LEU A 350 -12.65 16.65 0.59
C LEU A 350 -13.57 17.00 -0.59
N ILE A 351 -14.87 17.09 -0.39
CA ILE A 351 -15.84 17.54 -1.39
C ILE A 351 -15.53 18.97 -1.84
N TYR A 352 -15.20 19.87 -0.90
CA TYR A 352 -14.80 21.23 -1.23
C TYR A 352 -13.58 21.22 -2.16
N ARG A 353 -12.55 20.43 -1.87
CA ARG A 353 -11.35 20.31 -2.73
C ARG A 353 -11.67 19.76 -4.11
N CYS A 354 -12.55 18.77 -4.21
CA CYS A 354 -13.01 18.28 -5.52
C CYS A 354 -13.71 19.36 -6.35
N ARG A 355 -14.49 20.24 -5.72
CA ARG A 355 -15.24 21.33 -6.37
C ARG A 355 -14.36 22.55 -6.70
N ASP A 356 -13.22 22.73 -6.05
CA ASP A 356 -12.31 23.84 -6.32
C ASP A 356 -11.70 23.70 -7.71
N LYS A 357 -11.96 24.70 -8.58
CA LYS A 357 -11.47 24.70 -9.96
C LYS A 357 -9.94 24.82 -10.05
N ASN A 358 -9.32 25.44 -9.05
CA ASN A 358 -7.89 25.69 -9.00
C ASN A 358 -7.11 24.56 -8.32
N GLU A 359 -7.81 23.59 -7.72
CA GLU A 359 -7.13 22.48 -7.07
C GLU A 359 -6.44 21.56 -8.08
N GLN A 360 -5.28 21.04 -7.69
CA GLN A 360 -4.49 20.10 -8.49
C GLN A 360 -5.25 18.79 -8.72
N LYS A 361 -5.09 18.26 -9.93
CA LYS A 361 -5.76 17.00 -10.32
C LYS A 361 -5.43 15.87 -9.36
N ALA A 362 -4.16 15.73 -8.94
CA ALA A 362 -3.71 14.70 -8.02
C ALA A 362 -4.48 14.74 -6.67
N VAL A 363 -4.69 15.95 -6.12
CA VAL A 363 -5.46 16.13 -4.89
C VAL A 363 -6.92 15.75 -5.10
N LYS A 364 -7.53 16.15 -6.24
CA LYS A 364 -8.92 15.78 -6.56
C LYS A 364 -9.11 14.28 -6.70
N ASP A 365 -8.22 13.62 -7.45
CA ASP A 365 -8.28 12.18 -7.67
C ASP A 365 -8.15 11.42 -6.33
N LYS A 366 -7.25 11.89 -5.45
CA LYS A 366 -7.11 11.34 -4.11
C LYS A 366 -8.35 11.60 -3.24
N CYS A 367 -8.94 12.81 -3.31
CA CYS A 367 -10.19 13.11 -2.60
C CYS A 367 -11.33 12.19 -3.05
N TYR A 368 -11.51 11.93 -4.35
CA TYR A 368 -12.51 10.97 -4.83
C TYR A 368 -12.29 9.57 -4.24
N LYS A 369 -11.02 9.13 -4.17
CA LYS A 369 -10.67 7.84 -3.58
C LYS A 369 -11.06 7.78 -2.10
N GLU A 370 -10.62 8.77 -1.31
CA GLU A 370 -10.85 8.76 0.13
C GLU A 370 -12.33 9.01 0.49
N ILE A 371 -13.07 9.81 -0.28
CA ILE A 371 -14.55 9.95 -0.11
C ILE A 371 -15.23 8.58 -0.32
N ALA A 372 -14.85 7.83 -1.36
CA ALA A 372 -15.40 6.50 -1.60
C ALA A 372 -15.06 5.53 -0.45
N ARG A 373 -13.82 5.57 0.04
CA ARG A 373 -13.33 4.72 1.12
C ARG A 373 -14.02 5.02 2.45
N LEU A 374 -14.17 6.29 2.81
CA LEU A 374 -14.85 6.74 4.04
C LEU A 374 -16.34 6.42 4.04
N ASN A 375 -16.94 6.17 2.90
CA ASN A 375 -18.29 5.62 2.71
C ASN A 375 -19.37 6.33 3.53
N THR A 376 -19.34 7.66 3.58
CA THR A 376 -20.39 8.45 4.22
C THR A 376 -21.55 8.69 3.27
N LYS A 377 -22.76 8.90 3.83
CA LYS A 377 -23.95 9.21 3.03
C LYS A 377 -23.72 10.43 2.13
N GLU A 378 -23.21 11.54 2.68
CA GLU A 378 -22.92 12.77 1.95
C GLU A 378 -21.88 12.55 0.85
N GLY A 379 -20.80 11.81 1.16
CA GLY A 379 -19.75 11.46 0.20
C GLY A 379 -20.29 10.64 -0.97
N ASN A 380 -21.10 9.62 -0.69
CA ASN A 380 -21.72 8.78 -1.72
C ASN A 380 -22.69 9.55 -2.61
N GLU A 381 -23.53 10.40 -2.04
CA GLU A 381 -24.43 11.28 -2.79
C GLU A 381 -23.65 12.21 -3.72
N TYR A 382 -22.53 12.78 -3.25
CA TYR A 382 -21.65 13.61 -4.07
C TYR A 382 -20.98 12.83 -5.20
N LEU A 383 -20.44 11.63 -4.96
CA LEU A 383 -19.82 10.83 -6.00
C LEU A 383 -20.83 10.40 -7.08
N VAL A 384 -22.04 10.07 -6.70
CA VAL A 384 -23.15 9.79 -7.63
C VAL A 384 -23.53 11.04 -8.44
N GLU A 385 -23.52 12.24 -7.82
CA GLU A 385 -23.70 13.51 -8.53
C GLU A 385 -22.65 13.70 -9.61
N VAL A 386 -21.35 13.45 -9.29
CA VAL A 386 -20.23 13.54 -10.22
C VAL A 386 -20.41 12.61 -11.43
N LEU A 387 -20.86 11.38 -11.23
CA LEU A 387 -21.13 10.44 -12.33
C LEU A 387 -22.24 10.94 -13.28
N LYS A 388 -23.27 11.61 -12.73
CA LYS A 388 -24.43 12.11 -13.49
C LYS A 388 -24.18 13.45 -14.16
N ASP A 389 -23.23 14.26 -13.68
CA ASP A 389 -22.97 15.59 -14.24
C ASP A 389 -22.33 15.49 -15.64
N LYS A 390 -23.04 16.03 -16.65
CA LYS A 390 -22.58 16.06 -18.05
C LYS A 390 -21.37 16.98 -18.29
N LYS A 391 -21.05 17.87 -17.33
CA LYS A 391 -19.91 18.78 -17.44
C LYS A 391 -18.61 18.12 -16.98
N ILE A 392 -18.70 17.03 -16.25
CA ILE A 392 -17.54 16.28 -15.78
C ILE A 392 -17.02 15.39 -16.90
N GLY A 393 -15.72 15.45 -17.14
CA GLY A 393 -15.06 14.67 -18.20
C GLY A 393 -15.03 13.17 -17.89
N ASP A 394 -15.00 12.35 -18.95
CA ASP A 394 -15.05 10.90 -18.86
C ASP A 394 -13.95 10.30 -17.98
N THR A 395 -12.73 10.83 -18.05
CA THR A 395 -11.61 10.36 -17.20
C THR A 395 -11.94 10.46 -15.71
N THR A 396 -12.49 11.60 -15.27
CA THR A 396 -12.89 11.77 -13.87
C THR A 396 -14.02 10.81 -13.48
N LYS A 397 -15.00 10.61 -14.38
CA LYS A 397 -16.08 9.64 -14.15
C LYS A 397 -15.56 8.22 -14.01
N VAL A 398 -14.59 7.82 -14.82
CA VAL A 398 -13.95 6.50 -14.70
C VAL A 398 -13.20 6.38 -13.37
N THR A 399 -12.45 7.42 -12.95
CA THR A 399 -11.77 7.42 -11.63
C THR A 399 -12.77 7.25 -10.49
N VAL A 400 -13.88 8.01 -10.51
CA VAL A 400 -14.94 7.90 -9.48
C VAL A 400 -15.62 6.53 -9.52
N ALA A 401 -15.92 6.01 -10.71
CA ALA A 401 -16.51 4.68 -10.87
C ALA A 401 -15.59 3.58 -10.33
N ALA A 402 -14.30 3.64 -10.65
CA ALA A 402 -13.30 2.70 -10.13
C ALA A 402 -13.26 2.70 -8.59
N ASN A 403 -13.20 3.89 -7.97
CA ASN A 403 -13.19 4.02 -6.52
C ASN A 403 -14.49 3.52 -5.85
N LEU A 404 -15.65 3.80 -6.44
CA LEU A 404 -16.93 3.28 -5.94
C LEU A 404 -16.99 1.75 -6.03
N LEU A 405 -16.47 1.17 -7.10
CA LEU A 405 -16.42 -0.29 -7.25
C LEU A 405 -15.38 -0.93 -6.34
N GLU A 406 -14.30 -0.24 -6.00
CA GLU A 406 -13.23 -0.75 -5.13
C GLU A 406 -13.65 -0.72 -3.65
N PHE A 407 -14.16 0.42 -3.17
CA PHE A 407 -14.30 0.66 -1.73
C PHE A 407 -15.73 0.58 -1.22
N ASN A 408 -16.74 0.74 -2.08
CA ASN A 408 -18.08 0.84 -1.57
C ASN A 408 -19.15 0.40 -2.59
N HIS A 409 -20.17 -0.29 -2.10
CA HIS A 409 -21.26 -0.78 -2.95
C HIS A 409 -22.41 0.23 -3.16
N ALA A 410 -22.43 1.33 -2.41
CA ALA A 410 -23.56 2.28 -2.42
C ALA A 410 -23.73 3.04 -3.75
N GLY A 411 -22.66 3.12 -4.56
CA GLY A 411 -22.67 3.77 -5.86
C GLY A 411 -22.74 2.82 -7.06
N THR A 412 -22.76 1.50 -6.85
CA THR A 412 -22.69 0.49 -7.91
C THR A 412 -23.76 0.69 -8.98
N ASP A 413 -25.02 0.93 -8.57
CA ASP A 413 -26.13 1.16 -9.49
C ASP A 413 -25.89 2.38 -10.41
N ALA A 414 -25.30 3.46 -9.85
CA ALA A 414 -25.00 4.65 -10.64
C ALA A 414 -23.87 4.40 -11.65
N VAL A 415 -22.91 3.55 -11.32
CA VAL A 415 -21.85 3.12 -12.26
C VAL A 415 -22.44 2.25 -13.37
N ILE A 416 -23.31 1.30 -13.03
CA ILE A 416 -24.00 0.44 -14.00
C ILE A 416 -24.85 1.30 -14.96
N GLU A 417 -25.60 2.27 -14.44
CA GLU A 417 -26.42 3.16 -15.28
C GLU A 417 -25.55 4.03 -16.20
N LEU A 418 -24.44 4.56 -15.72
CA LEU A 418 -23.47 5.30 -16.54
C LEU A 418 -22.92 4.40 -17.69
N ALA A 419 -22.61 3.14 -17.39
CA ALA A 419 -22.16 2.18 -18.40
C ALA A 419 -23.25 1.90 -19.42
N ARG A 420 -24.50 1.67 -18.97
CA ARG A 420 -25.67 1.45 -19.82
C ARG A 420 -25.94 2.66 -20.73
N GLU A 421 -25.81 3.88 -20.21
CA GLU A 421 -25.91 5.08 -21.03
C GLU A 421 -24.80 5.15 -22.08
N SER A 422 -23.58 4.74 -21.72
CA SER A 422 -22.44 4.74 -22.65
C SER A 422 -22.59 3.75 -23.82
N LEU A 423 -23.41 2.72 -23.67
CA LEU A 423 -23.72 1.76 -24.74
C LEU A 423 -24.62 2.36 -25.82
N LYS A 424 -25.35 3.44 -25.54
CA LYS A 424 -26.32 4.04 -26.48
C LYS A 424 -25.68 4.88 -27.60
N SER A 425 -24.37 5.21 -27.50
CA SER A 425 -23.72 6.11 -28.47
C SER A 425 -22.26 5.73 -28.70
N ASP A 426 -21.85 5.82 -29.94
CA ASP A 426 -20.44 5.62 -30.32
C ASP A 426 -19.50 6.75 -29.87
N VAL A 427 -20.04 7.92 -29.57
CA VAL A 427 -19.26 9.05 -29.02
C VAL A 427 -18.65 8.68 -27.66
N THR A 428 -19.32 7.82 -26.90
CA THR A 428 -18.94 7.38 -25.56
C THR A 428 -18.16 6.06 -25.53
N LYS A 429 -17.64 5.60 -26.68
CA LYS A 429 -16.89 4.32 -26.76
C LYS A 429 -15.74 4.22 -25.76
N LYS A 430 -14.95 5.31 -25.59
CA LYS A 430 -13.81 5.30 -24.65
C LYS A 430 -14.27 5.12 -23.20
N LEU A 431 -15.33 5.82 -22.82
CA LEU A 431 -15.95 5.68 -21.49
C LEU A 431 -16.47 4.24 -21.27
N ARG A 432 -17.21 3.71 -22.25
CA ARG A 432 -17.74 2.34 -22.24
C ARG A 432 -16.65 1.29 -22.01
N TYR A 433 -15.54 1.36 -22.78
CA TYR A 433 -14.42 0.42 -22.61
C TYR A 433 -13.75 0.56 -21.25
N ALA A 434 -13.56 1.79 -20.76
CA ALA A 434 -12.94 2.01 -19.46
C ALA A 434 -13.81 1.46 -18.33
N LEU A 435 -15.12 1.73 -18.33
CA LEU A 435 -16.06 1.17 -17.34
C LEU A 435 -16.13 -0.36 -17.39
N GLY A 436 -16.15 -0.93 -18.59
CA GLY A 436 -16.14 -2.39 -18.76
C GLY A 436 -14.91 -3.06 -18.19
N LYS A 437 -13.72 -2.43 -18.32
CA LYS A 437 -12.50 -2.91 -17.69
C LYS A 437 -12.58 -2.84 -16.15
N GLU A 438 -13.24 -1.83 -15.60
CA GLU A 438 -13.46 -1.76 -14.16
C GLU A 438 -14.38 -2.90 -13.67
N PHE A 439 -15.50 -3.17 -14.35
CA PHE A 439 -16.36 -4.32 -14.02
C PHE A 439 -15.61 -5.66 -14.10
N ALA A 440 -14.74 -5.82 -15.08
CA ALA A 440 -13.98 -7.06 -15.28
C ALA A 440 -12.98 -7.37 -14.16
N LYS A 441 -12.72 -6.43 -13.25
CA LYS A 441 -11.89 -6.67 -12.06
C LYS A 441 -12.63 -7.46 -10.98
N TYR A 442 -13.97 -7.41 -10.98
CA TYR A 442 -14.81 -7.92 -9.90
C TYR A 442 -15.86 -8.90 -10.43
N GLY A 443 -16.09 -10.01 -9.72
CA GLY A 443 -17.11 -11.03 -10.08
C GLY A 443 -18.42 -10.86 -9.32
N ARG A 444 -18.94 -9.62 -9.21
CA ARG A 444 -20.13 -9.32 -8.41
C ARG A 444 -21.43 -9.71 -9.12
N PRO A 445 -22.42 -10.29 -8.41
CA PRO A 445 -23.71 -10.68 -9.01
C PRO A 445 -24.45 -9.51 -9.69
N GLU A 446 -24.30 -8.29 -9.18
CA GLU A 446 -24.95 -7.08 -9.68
C GLU A 446 -24.52 -6.72 -11.12
N PHE A 447 -23.44 -7.32 -11.62
CA PHE A 447 -22.94 -7.06 -12.97
C PHE A 447 -23.51 -8.01 -14.04
N GLU A 448 -24.36 -8.96 -13.70
CA GLU A 448 -24.92 -9.94 -14.64
C GLU A 448 -25.68 -9.28 -15.79
N GLU A 449 -26.57 -8.31 -15.50
CA GLU A 449 -27.35 -7.61 -16.53
C GLU A 449 -26.44 -6.78 -17.45
N ILE A 450 -25.56 -5.94 -16.88
CA ILE A 450 -24.66 -5.11 -17.68
C ILE A 450 -23.68 -5.96 -18.49
N CYS A 451 -23.23 -7.11 -17.98
CA CYS A 451 -22.44 -8.09 -18.71
C CYS A 451 -23.20 -8.57 -19.96
N SER A 452 -24.49 -8.91 -19.80
CA SER A 452 -25.36 -9.31 -20.92
C SER A 452 -25.44 -8.22 -22.01
N GLU A 453 -25.61 -6.95 -21.60
CA GLU A 453 -25.67 -5.83 -22.51
C GLU A 453 -24.34 -5.61 -23.28
N TYR A 454 -23.20 -5.79 -22.62
CA TYR A 454 -21.88 -5.74 -23.27
C TYR A 454 -21.65 -6.91 -24.23
N ILE A 455 -22.03 -8.13 -23.88
CA ILE A 455 -21.94 -9.33 -24.72
C ILE A 455 -22.80 -9.19 -25.97
N ALA A 456 -24.00 -8.63 -25.84
CA ALA A 456 -24.94 -8.42 -26.95
C ALA A 456 -24.54 -7.28 -27.92
N SER A 457 -23.50 -6.52 -27.61
CA SER A 457 -23.08 -5.38 -28.42
C SER A 457 -22.55 -5.82 -29.79
N GLU A 458 -22.96 -5.11 -30.85
CA GLU A 458 -22.41 -5.30 -32.20
C GLU A 458 -20.95 -4.82 -32.34
N ASP A 459 -20.51 -3.92 -31.46
CA ASP A 459 -19.12 -3.47 -31.41
C ASP A 459 -18.22 -4.56 -30.84
N VAL A 460 -17.36 -5.13 -31.69
CA VAL A 460 -16.49 -6.26 -31.37
C VAL A 460 -15.63 -6.02 -30.15
N ALA A 461 -15.15 -4.80 -29.92
CA ALA A 461 -14.34 -4.48 -28.76
C ALA A 461 -15.19 -4.44 -27.46
N THR A 462 -16.41 -3.91 -27.52
CA THR A 462 -17.37 -3.94 -26.41
C THR A 462 -17.77 -5.37 -26.07
N GLN A 463 -18.10 -6.18 -27.08
CA GLN A 463 -18.40 -7.61 -26.89
C GLN A 463 -17.22 -8.34 -26.22
N GLY A 464 -15.97 -8.07 -26.70
CA GLY A 464 -14.77 -8.64 -26.12
C GLY A 464 -14.57 -8.25 -24.63
N THR A 465 -14.97 -7.02 -24.28
CA THR A 465 -14.98 -6.56 -22.87
C THR A 465 -16.07 -7.26 -22.05
N GLY A 466 -17.25 -7.50 -22.65
CA GLY A 466 -18.31 -8.31 -22.03
C GLY A 466 -17.85 -9.73 -21.68
N LEU A 467 -17.03 -10.33 -22.56
CA LEU A 467 -16.40 -11.62 -22.27
C LEU A 467 -15.42 -11.55 -21.09
N ASP A 468 -14.68 -10.43 -20.91
CA ASP A 468 -13.81 -10.26 -19.74
C ASP A 468 -14.62 -10.15 -18.44
N ILE A 469 -15.73 -9.40 -18.44
CA ILE A 469 -16.65 -9.31 -17.32
C ILE A 469 -17.20 -10.70 -16.97
N TRP A 470 -17.65 -11.45 -17.98
CA TRP A 470 -18.16 -12.80 -17.78
C TRP A 470 -17.08 -13.77 -17.27
N ALA A 471 -15.86 -13.66 -17.79
CA ALA A 471 -14.75 -14.50 -17.33
C ALA A 471 -14.50 -14.40 -15.83
N LYS A 472 -14.71 -13.21 -15.25
CA LYS A 472 -14.54 -12.97 -13.82
C LYS A 472 -15.78 -13.38 -13.01
N GLY A 473 -16.99 -13.06 -13.50
CA GLY A 473 -18.24 -13.27 -12.75
C GLY A 473 -18.89 -14.64 -12.97
N ARG A 474 -18.61 -15.29 -14.11
CA ARG A 474 -19.18 -16.61 -14.48
C ARG A 474 -20.70 -16.67 -14.36
N TYR A 475 -21.39 -15.61 -14.76
CA TYR A 475 -22.84 -15.49 -14.65
C TYR A 475 -23.57 -16.54 -15.49
N GLU A 476 -24.35 -17.39 -14.85
CA GLU A 476 -25.03 -18.51 -15.52
C GLU A 476 -26.04 -18.03 -16.56
N GLY A 477 -26.76 -16.93 -16.29
CA GLY A 477 -27.70 -16.35 -17.26
C GLY A 477 -27.08 -15.90 -18.58
N ASN A 478 -25.77 -15.63 -18.60
CA ASN A 478 -25.05 -15.19 -19.80
C ASN A 478 -24.31 -16.34 -20.52
N ARG A 479 -24.24 -17.52 -19.93
CA ARG A 479 -23.46 -18.66 -20.42
C ARG A 479 -23.84 -19.05 -21.86
N ALA A 480 -25.13 -19.19 -22.14
CA ALA A 480 -25.63 -19.53 -23.47
C ALA A 480 -25.18 -18.52 -24.56
N SER A 481 -25.13 -17.23 -24.23
CA SER A 481 -24.66 -16.19 -25.14
C SER A 481 -23.15 -16.31 -25.41
N VAL A 482 -22.36 -16.68 -24.41
CA VAL A 482 -20.91 -16.90 -24.55
C VAL A 482 -20.65 -18.18 -25.38
N GLU A 483 -21.41 -19.26 -25.17
CA GLU A 483 -21.35 -20.49 -25.98
C GLU A 483 -21.70 -20.23 -27.45
N LEU A 484 -22.69 -19.39 -27.70
CA LEU A 484 -23.04 -19.00 -29.07
C LEU A 484 -21.89 -18.26 -29.77
N ILE A 485 -21.22 -17.32 -29.06
CA ILE A 485 -20.05 -16.62 -29.61
C ILE A 485 -18.89 -17.61 -29.84
N ALA A 486 -18.69 -18.57 -28.96
CA ALA A 486 -17.63 -19.58 -29.10
C ALA A 486 -17.88 -20.51 -30.29
N ALA A 487 -19.13 -20.84 -30.60
CA ALA A 487 -19.50 -21.68 -31.76
C ALA A 487 -19.09 -21.07 -33.10
N ASP A 488 -19.09 -19.73 -33.25
CA ASP A 488 -18.61 -19.03 -34.45
C ASP A 488 -17.10 -19.28 -34.73
N ALA A 489 -16.35 -19.90 -33.79
CA ALA A 489 -14.96 -20.27 -34.00
C ALA A 489 -14.80 -21.52 -34.88
N GLU A 490 -15.83 -22.33 -35.05
CA GLU A 490 -15.79 -23.63 -35.73
C GLU A 490 -16.24 -23.60 -37.19
N GLU A 491 -16.90 -22.50 -37.64
CA GLU A 491 -17.22 -22.33 -39.04
C GLU A 491 -15.94 -22.12 -39.87
N LYS A 492 -15.54 -23.17 -40.59
CA LYS A 492 -14.44 -23.12 -41.54
C LYS A 492 -14.84 -22.26 -42.73
N GLU A 493 -14.24 -21.09 -42.84
CA GLU A 493 -14.33 -20.30 -44.05
C GLU A 493 -13.52 -20.93 -45.17
N GLU A 494 -14.17 -21.32 -46.25
CA GLU A 494 -13.52 -21.42 -47.56
C GLU A 494 -13.41 -20.00 -48.16
N PRO A 495 -12.21 -19.48 -48.42
CA PRO A 495 -12.07 -18.12 -48.95
C PRO A 495 -12.41 -18.06 -50.42
N SER A 496 -13.48 -17.33 -50.78
CA SER A 496 -13.69 -16.90 -52.15
C SER A 496 -12.67 -15.81 -52.54
N ALA A 497 -12.06 -15.95 -53.70
CA ALA A 497 -10.82 -15.29 -54.11
C ALA A 497 -10.89 -13.78 -54.40
N GLU A 498 -12.01 -13.09 -54.22
CA GLU A 498 -12.23 -11.76 -54.86
C GLU A 498 -12.32 -10.54 -53.93
N ASN A 499 -12.26 -10.67 -52.59
CA ASN A 499 -12.36 -9.51 -51.70
C ASN A 499 -11.39 -9.52 -50.50
N LYS A 500 -10.09 -9.61 -50.79
CA LYS A 500 -9.08 -9.98 -49.80
C LYS A 500 -8.64 -8.91 -48.79
N LYS A 501 -8.92 -7.62 -48.91
CA LYS A 501 -8.32 -6.62 -47.99
C LYS A 501 -9.24 -6.03 -46.93
N THR A 502 -10.51 -5.80 -47.20
CA THR A 502 -11.46 -5.17 -46.28
C THR A 502 -12.17 -6.22 -45.39
N TYR A 503 -12.38 -7.41 -45.98
CA TYR A 503 -13.03 -8.53 -45.31
C TYR A 503 -12.16 -9.14 -44.21
N GLN A 504 -10.84 -9.19 -44.40
CA GLN A 504 -9.90 -9.79 -43.42
C GLN A 504 -9.84 -9.11 -42.05
N PHE A 505 -10.13 -7.80 -41.95
CA PHE A 505 -10.01 -7.09 -40.70
C PHE A 505 -11.21 -7.32 -39.75
N GLY A 506 -12.43 -7.33 -40.30
CA GLY A 506 -13.66 -7.61 -39.54
C GLY A 506 -13.75 -9.09 -39.12
N VAL A 507 -13.41 -9.99 -40.04
CA VAL A 507 -13.39 -11.46 -39.81
C VAL A 507 -12.33 -11.84 -38.77
N LYS A 508 -11.11 -11.26 -38.81
CA LYS A 508 -10.08 -11.51 -37.79
C LYS A 508 -10.52 -11.07 -36.41
N LYS A 509 -11.28 -9.96 -36.25
CA LYS A 509 -11.77 -9.52 -34.95
C LYS A 509 -12.90 -10.39 -34.42
N LYS A 510 -13.85 -10.82 -35.25
CA LYS A 510 -14.90 -11.77 -34.83
C LYS A 510 -14.29 -13.10 -34.40
N ASN A 511 -13.35 -13.65 -35.17
CA ASN A 511 -12.63 -14.85 -34.78
C ASN A 511 -11.83 -14.70 -33.47
N ALA A 512 -11.35 -13.50 -33.12
CA ALA A 512 -10.69 -13.25 -31.85
C ALA A 512 -11.65 -13.39 -30.65
N ASN A 513 -12.88 -12.84 -30.74
CA ASN A 513 -13.89 -13.00 -29.68
C ASN A 513 -14.38 -14.44 -29.58
N ALA A 514 -14.56 -15.14 -30.69
CA ALA A 514 -14.95 -16.55 -30.70
C ALA A 514 -13.87 -17.44 -30.02
N LYS A 515 -12.61 -17.23 -30.39
CA LYS A 515 -11.48 -17.92 -29.72
C LYS A 515 -11.38 -17.57 -28.24
N LYS A 516 -11.59 -16.30 -27.89
CA LYS A 516 -11.59 -15.84 -26.50
C LYS A 516 -12.72 -16.50 -25.70
N ALA A 517 -13.93 -16.53 -26.23
CA ALA A 517 -15.08 -17.16 -25.60
C ALA A 517 -14.82 -18.66 -25.38
N LYS A 518 -14.30 -19.38 -26.38
CA LYS A 518 -13.93 -20.78 -26.28
C LYS A 518 -12.92 -21.01 -25.16
N ARG A 519 -11.81 -20.24 -25.14
CA ARG A 519 -10.77 -20.31 -24.10
C ARG A 519 -11.36 -20.07 -22.71
N ILE A 520 -12.22 -19.07 -22.54
CA ILE A 520 -12.83 -18.74 -21.25
C ILE A 520 -13.79 -19.86 -20.79
N LEU A 521 -14.55 -20.49 -21.69
CA LEU A 521 -15.43 -21.61 -21.38
C LEU A 521 -14.65 -22.86 -20.93
N GLU A 522 -13.49 -23.08 -21.54
CA GLU A 522 -12.60 -24.20 -21.22
C GLU A 522 -11.82 -23.99 -19.91
N GLN A 523 -11.68 -22.73 -19.44
CA GLN A 523 -11.05 -22.46 -18.16
C GLN A 523 -12.00 -22.78 -16.99
N SER A 524 -11.53 -23.58 -16.03
CA SER A 524 -12.26 -23.77 -14.78
C SER A 524 -12.41 -22.44 -14.03
N ALA A 525 -13.54 -22.26 -13.32
CA ALA A 525 -13.74 -21.08 -12.50
C ALA A 525 -12.67 -21.04 -11.39
N PHE A 526 -11.77 -20.08 -11.47
CA PHE A 526 -10.80 -19.82 -10.41
C PHE A 526 -11.54 -19.16 -9.23
N LYS A 527 -11.49 -19.78 -8.04
CA LYS A 527 -12.02 -19.16 -6.83
C LYS A 527 -10.92 -18.33 -6.18
N PRO A 528 -11.12 -17.02 -5.96
CA PRO A 528 -10.17 -16.19 -5.21
C PRO A 528 -9.92 -16.78 -3.82
N VAL A 529 -8.71 -16.60 -3.29
CA VAL A 529 -8.26 -17.13 -1.99
C VAL A 529 -9.18 -16.70 -0.84
N ASP A 530 -9.77 -15.51 -0.91
CA ASP A 530 -10.68 -14.97 0.11
C ASP A 530 -11.99 -15.75 0.27
N ALA A 531 -12.37 -16.54 -0.73
CA ALA A 531 -13.58 -17.39 -0.64
C ALA A 531 -13.31 -18.72 0.08
N VAL A 532 -12.03 -19.11 0.24
CA VAL A 532 -11.63 -20.38 0.86
C VAL A 532 -11.47 -20.24 2.38
N SER A 533 -11.04 -19.06 2.86
CA SER A 533 -10.81 -18.82 4.29
C SER A 533 -12.10 -18.79 5.14
N HIS A 534 -13.27 -18.53 4.52
CA HIS A 534 -14.55 -18.50 5.23
C HIS A 534 -15.35 -19.80 5.18
N ALA A 535 -14.93 -20.80 4.39
CA ALA A 535 -15.61 -22.08 4.29
C ALA A 535 -15.16 -23.08 5.37
N ASP A 536 -13.91 -23.00 5.85
CA ASP A 536 -13.36 -23.92 6.82
C ASP A 536 -13.71 -23.60 8.29
N GLU A 537 -14.10 -22.35 8.60
CA GLU A 537 -14.53 -21.99 9.95
C GLU A 537 -15.96 -22.49 10.31
N ASN A 538 -16.78 -22.84 9.31
CA ASN A 538 -18.15 -23.30 9.55
C ASN A 538 -18.32 -24.82 9.72
N ILE A 539 -17.28 -25.62 9.56
CA ILE A 539 -17.35 -27.09 9.69
C ILE A 539 -16.98 -27.57 11.11
N SER A 540 -16.36 -26.72 11.94
CA SER A 540 -15.92 -27.07 13.30
C SER A 540 -16.95 -26.87 14.42
N ALA A 541 -18.15 -26.34 14.15
CA ALA A 541 -19.15 -26.01 15.18
C ALA A 541 -20.34 -26.96 15.26
N GLY A 542 -20.20 -28.22 14.91
CA GLY A 542 -21.28 -29.22 14.96
C GLY A 542 -20.83 -30.57 15.50
N SER A 543 -20.80 -30.73 16.77
CA SER A 543 -21.16 -31.85 17.63
C SER A 543 -20.21 -32.06 18.81
N LYS A 544 -20.69 -31.76 20.00
CA LYS A 544 -20.65 -32.68 21.18
C LYS A 544 -21.45 -32.05 22.32
N THR A 545 -22.53 -32.73 22.62
CA THR A 545 -23.38 -32.58 23.81
C THR A 545 -22.77 -33.21 25.04
N SER A 546 -23.06 -32.57 26.20
CA SER A 546 -23.20 -33.10 27.57
C SER A 546 -21.94 -33.55 28.31
N SER A 547 -21.63 -33.02 29.43
CA SER A 547 -22.22 -33.15 30.77
C SER A 547 -21.29 -32.54 31.84
N ASP A 548 -21.89 -31.74 32.68
CA ASP A 548 -21.74 -31.60 34.14
C ASP A 548 -20.43 -31.24 34.87
N VAL A 549 -20.58 -30.18 35.66
CA VAL A 549 -20.33 -29.94 37.10
C VAL A 549 -19.11 -29.13 37.52
N ASN A 550 -19.41 -27.94 38.05
CA ASN A 550 -18.83 -27.17 39.19
C ASN A 550 -17.37 -26.71 39.19
N ALA A 551 -17.18 -25.46 39.27
CA ALA A 551 -16.69 -24.61 40.39
C ALA A 551 -15.98 -23.34 39.87
N ALA A 552 -16.39 -22.19 40.38
CA ALA A 552 -15.83 -20.84 40.22
C ALA A 552 -14.62 -20.63 41.16
N PRO A 553 -13.99 -19.44 41.21
CA PRO A 553 -13.56 -18.48 40.17
C PRO A 553 -12.09 -18.08 40.33
N ALA A 554 -11.44 -17.56 39.30
CA ALA A 554 -10.37 -16.57 39.49
C ALA A 554 -9.87 -15.95 38.15
N THR A 555 -9.91 -14.62 38.15
CA THR A 555 -9.01 -13.65 37.48
C THR A 555 -8.98 -13.59 35.97
N GLU A 556 -9.63 -12.52 35.51
CA GLU A 556 -9.46 -11.85 34.23
C GLU A 556 -7.98 -11.61 33.90
N LYS A 557 -7.59 -12.03 32.69
CA LYS A 557 -6.52 -11.41 31.93
C LYS A 557 -7.09 -11.13 30.54
N GLU A 558 -7.33 -9.87 30.31
CA GLU A 558 -7.52 -9.31 28.98
C GLU A 558 -6.38 -9.72 28.08
N THR A 559 -6.70 -10.43 27.01
CA THR A 559 -5.83 -10.55 25.86
C THR A 559 -6.46 -9.70 24.76
N ALA A 560 -5.80 -8.59 24.45
CA ALA A 560 -6.11 -7.77 23.29
C ALA A 560 -5.98 -8.60 22.00
N PRO A 561 -6.81 -8.33 20.98
CA PRO A 561 -6.72 -8.99 19.69
C PRO A 561 -5.49 -8.49 18.93
N ALA A 562 -4.78 -9.42 18.30
CA ALA A 562 -3.69 -9.11 17.40
C ALA A 562 -4.23 -8.40 16.16
N ASP A 563 -3.84 -7.15 16.00
CA ASP A 563 -4.08 -6.37 14.79
C ASP A 563 -3.23 -6.93 13.64
N ASN A 564 -3.92 -7.31 12.58
CA ASN A 564 -3.32 -7.57 11.28
C ASN A 564 -2.75 -6.25 10.71
N ALA A 565 -1.46 -6.06 10.85
CA ALA A 565 -0.75 -5.01 10.13
C ALA A 565 -0.70 -5.38 8.64
N VAL A 566 -1.59 -4.79 7.87
CA VAL A 566 -1.43 -4.70 6.41
C VAL A 566 -0.33 -3.69 6.15
N SER A 567 0.86 -4.17 5.83
CA SER A 567 1.94 -3.32 5.32
C SER A 567 1.58 -2.89 3.91
N ALA A 568 1.04 -1.68 3.77
CA ALA A 568 0.98 -1.02 2.49
C ALA A 568 2.38 -0.49 2.18
N ASP A 569 3.10 -1.21 1.31
CA ASP A 569 4.31 -0.72 0.68
C ASP A 569 3.92 0.38 -0.32
N ASN A 570 3.90 1.62 0.15
CA ASN A 570 3.82 2.80 -0.70
C ASN A 570 5.23 3.33 -0.96
N SER A 571 6.05 2.56 -1.67
CA SER A 571 7.11 3.16 -2.46
C SER A 571 6.43 3.87 -3.64
N VAL A 572 6.00 5.10 -3.42
CA VAL A 572 5.67 6.01 -4.51
C VAL A 572 6.98 6.39 -5.18
N SER A 573 7.38 5.60 -6.17
CA SER A 573 8.26 6.10 -7.20
C SER A 573 7.49 7.20 -7.93
N VAL A 574 7.95 8.42 -7.73
CA VAL A 574 7.50 9.56 -8.53
C VAL A 574 8.15 9.41 -9.90
N ASP A 575 7.49 8.67 -10.78
CA ASP A 575 7.84 8.63 -12.19
C ASP A 575 6.63 8.93 -13.05
N ASN A 576 6.74 10.10 -13.68
CA ASN A 576 6.26 10.44 -15.00
C ASN A 576 4.77 10.26 -15.33
N VAL A 577 4.05 11.35 -15.16
CA VAL A 577 3.00 11.70 -16.13
C VAL A 577 3.63 12.54 -17.24
N ALA A 578 4.15 11.87 -18.26
CA ALA A 578 4.44 12.49 -19.54
C ALA A 578 3.24 12.30 -20.44
N SER A 579 2.78 13.42 -20.99
CA SER A 579 1.75 13.52 -22.03
C SER A 579 2.11 12.69 -23.25
N GLU A 580 1.18 11.83 -23.67
CA GLU A 580 1.23 11.16 -24.96
C GLU A 580 1.04 12.15 -26.09
N SER A 581 2.03 12.22 -26.98
CA SER A 581 1.85 12.56 -28.39
C SER A 581 2.53 11.48 -29.22
N GLU A 582 1.70 10.82 -30.06
CA GLU A 582 2.11 9.79 -31.00
C GLU A 582 3.21 10.28 -31.95
N THR A 583 4.25 9.46 -32.12
CA THR A 583 4.74 9.08 -33.47
C THR A 583 5.67 7.87 -33.38
N SER A 584 5.51 7.01 -34.36
CA SER A 584 6.15 5.71 -34.56
C SER A 584 7.64 5.77 -34.86
N ALA A 585 8.31 4.67 -34.51
CA ALA A 585 9.32 3.91 -35.24
C ALA A 585 10.76 3.92 -34.73
N ALA A 586 11.24 2.68 -34.60
CA ALA A 586 12.61 2.14 -34.74
C ALA A 586 13.57 2.18 -33.55
N VAL A 587 13.67 0.96 -32.96
CA VAL A 587 14.90 0.19 -32.60
C VAL A 587 16.21 0.97 -32.47
N GLU A 588 16.78 1.03 -31.25
CA GLU A 588 18.13 0.56 -30.97
C GLU A 588 18.41 0.53 -29.45
N SER A 589 19.03 -0.56 -29.03
CA SER A 589 19.48 -0.88 -27.70
C SER A 589 20.63 0.02 -27.23
N GLY A 590 20.57 0.54 -26.00
CA GLY A 590 21.74 1.20 -25.39
C GLY A 590 21.41 1.96 -24.10
N SER A 591 21.81 1.37 -22.97
CA SER A 591 22.18 1.98 -21.69
C SER A 591 21.26 3.05 -21.06
N VAL A 592 20.46 2.63 -20.11
CA VAL A 592 19.76 3.49 -19.14
C VAL A 592 20.55 3.45 -17.82
N VAL A 593 21.58 4.30 -17.68
CA VAL A 593 22.28 4.51 -16.40
C VAL A 593 22.59 5.99 -16.12
N GLU A 594 22.26 6.92 -17.03
CA GLU A 594 22.76 8.30 -16.91
C GLU A 594 21.69 9.39 -16.70
N GLN A 595 20.44 9.05 -16.39
CA GLN A 595 19.38 10.06 -16.17
C GLN A 595 18.95 10.28 -14.72
N ALA A 596 19.50 9.56 -13.74
CA ALA A 596 19.22 9.81 -12.33
C ALA A 596 20.03 10.96 -11.71
N SER A 597 21.13 11.37 -12.35
CA SER A 597 22.02 12.41 -11.80
C SER A 597 21.71 13.85 -12.25
N GLU A 598 20.94 14.04 -13.32
CA GLU A 598 20.65 15.39 -13.82
C GLU A 598 19.42 16.05 -13.16
N THR A 599 18.52 15.28 -12.55
CA THR A 599 17.37 15.86 -11.82
C THR A 599 17.74 16.34 -10.41
N GLU A 600 18.77 15.80 -9.77
CA GLU A 600 19.24 16.28 -8.46
C GLU A 600 19.99 17.63 -8.56
N THR A 601 20.66 17.92 -9.68
CA THR A 601 21.41 19.17 -9.87
C THR A 601 20.51 20.39 -10.15
N VAL A 602 19.29 20.20 -10.61
CA VAL A 602 18.36 21.33 -10.85
C VAL A 602 17.70 21.81 -9.56
N PHE A 603 17.47 20.93 -8.59
CA PHE A 603 16.88 21.32 -7.30
C PHE A 603 17.87 21.98 -6.32
N ALA A 604 19.17 21.68 -6.43
CA ALA A 604 20.19 22.30 -5.61
C ALA A 604 20.52 23.77 -6.03
N SER A 605 20.11 24.19 -7.24
CA SER A 605 20.39 25.55 -7.73
C SER A 605 19.29 26.56 -7.41
N GLU A 606 18.10 26.15 -7.00
CA GLU A 606 17.01 27.05 -6.59
C GLU A 606 16.99 27.37 -5.09
N ALA A 607 17.65 26.56 -4.27
CA ALA A 607 17.77 26.81 -2.82
C ALA A 607 18.94 27.74 -2.44
N ALA A 608 19.77 28.15 -3.41
CA ALA A 608 20.92 29.06 -3.19
C ALA A 608 20.72 30.46 -3.82
N LYS A 609 19.46 30.88 -4.06
CA LYS A 609 19.17 32.27 -4.45
C LYS A 609 18.08 32.87 -3.59
#